data_7f83f7c1ce07569920ed62d34ed942df
#
_entry.id   7f83f7c1ce07569920ed62d34ed942df
#
_cell.length_a   1.000
_cell.length_b   1.000
_cell.length_c   1.000
_cell.angle_alpha   90.00
_cell.angle_beta   90.00
_cell.angle_gamma   90.00
#
_symmetry.space_group_name_H-M   'P 1'
#
loop_
_entity.id
_entity.type
_entity.pdbx_description
1 polymer ?
#
loop_
_entity_poly.entity_id
_entity_poly.type
_entity_poly.pdbx_seq_one_letter_code
_entity_poly.pdbx_strand_id
1 'polypeptide(L)'
;MQKLINIFRKIQGLLSAPLHRIANYTRLRGSNFNITFKHEGCVDVKLPKLSIINAVFGSGINFSRNVSYMSRPNAEVLLRKLIFEMYKSGYINKNLSIVDIGSWISDNSIVWASYLSGSGHVLAIDPSSDNLKYSKNLANINNIKNINFIEAVCSEKPGMKLDFDGTIDHAEFKVSESKNSIESSSIDKIVYEGNYEIGLMHVDVEGFELSVLQGSESVLKRDMPVISFEQHISREDVSKVSNYLKNFGYRVFMVNEVLPFCDKDCRNFLAFPVNKEIPQLTKFNQADAYSLGICSAVVGESLIEI
;
A
#
# COMPACT_ATOMS: atom_id res chain seq x y z
N MET A 1 -4.47 21.36 -28.91
CA MET A 1 -5.45 20.32 -28.63
C MET A 1 -5.22 19.67 -27.26
N GLN A 2 -4.03 19.14 -26.96
CA GLN A 2 -3.74 18.48 -25.67
C GLN A 2 -3.94 19.37 -24.43
N LYS A 3 -3.54 20.63 -24.47
CA LYS A 3 -3.81 21.60 -23.38
C LYS A 3 -5.30 21.80 -23.07
N LEU A 4 -6.14 21.84 -24.10
CA LEU A 4 -7.59 21.95 -23.96
C LEU A 4 -8.21 20.69 -23.35
N ILE A 5 -7.75 19.51 -23.75
CA ILE A 5 -8.18 18.23 -23.19
C ILE A 5 -7.82 18.15 -21.71
N ASN A 6 -6.63 18.57 -21.32
CA ASN A 6 -6.19 18.58 -19.92
C ASN A 6 -6.98 19.59 -19.07
N ILE A 7 -7.33 20.74 -19.62
CA ILE A 7 -8.20 21.72 -18.95
C ILE A 7 -9.60 21.15 -18.77
N PHE A 8 -10.15 20.51 -19.81
CA PHE A 8 -11.49 19.87 -19.75
C PHE A 8 -11.52 18.73 -18.70
N ARG A 9 -10.48 17.88 -18.65
CA ARG A 9 -10.35 16.83 -17.64
C ARG A 9 -10.23 17.40 -16.22
N LYS A 10 -9.48 18.49 -16.02
CA LYS A 10 -9.41 19.20 -14.72
C LYS A 10 -10.77 19.76 -14.29
N ILE A 11 -11.48 20.40 -15.21
CA ILE A 11 -12.84 20.96 -14.95
C ILE A 11 -13.82 19.82 -14.65
N GLN A 12 -13.79 18.74 -15.42
CA GLN A 12 -14.63 17.58 -15.20
C GLN A 12 -14.33 16.91 -13.85
N GLY A 13 -13.05 16.81 -13.46
CA GLY A 13 -12.63 16.34 -12.14
C GLY A 13 -13.12 17.23 -11.00
N LEU A 14 -13.02 18.57 -11.16
CA LEU A 14 -13.50 19.54 -10.18
C LEU A 14 -15.03 19.52 -10.00
N LEU A 15 -15.79 19.29 -11.06
CA LEU A 15 -17.25 19.26 -11.01
C LEU A 15 -17.78 17.89 -10.57
N SER A 16 -17.10 16.80 -10.92
CA SER A 16 -17.55 15.45 -10.55
C SER A 16 -17.14 15.04 -9.13
N ALA A 17 -16.05 15.59 -8.60
CA ALA A 17 -15.57 15.24 -7.27
C ALA A 17 -16.59 15.49 -6.13
N PRO A 18 -17.30 16.63 -6.06
CA PRO A 18 -18.34 16.84 -5.05
C PRO A 18 -19.52 15.88 -5.21
N LEU A 19 -19.97 15.62 -6.43
CA LEU A 19 -21.09 14.70 -6.72
C LEU A 19 -20.71 13.25 -6.35
N HIS A 20 -19.49 12.82 -6.67
CA HIS A 20 -18.98 11.52 -6.26
C HIS A 20 -18.88 11.40 -4.73
N ARG A 21 -18.45 12.47 -4.04
CA ARG A 21 -18.40 12.52 -2.58
C ARG A 21 -19.79 12.39 -1.96
N ILE A 22 -20.77 13.11 -2.48
CA ILE A 22 -22.18 13.03 -2.04
C ILE A 22 -22.74 11.63 -2.30
N ALA A 23 -22.53 11.07 -3.49
CA ALA A 23 -22.98 9.72 -3.84
C ALA A 23 -22.35 8.64 -2.95
N ASN A 24 -21.05 8.75 -2.66
CA ASN A 24 -20.37 7.86 -1.75
C ASN A 24 -20.88 8.02 -0.31
N TYR A 25 -21.11 9.25 0.16
CA TYR A 25 -21.71 9.50 1.47
C TYR A 25 -23.11 8.88 1.59
N THR A 26 -23.99 9.06 0.59
CA THR A 26 -25.34 8.48 0.60
C THR A 26 -25.31 6.96 0.54
N ARG A 27 -24.39 6.37 -0.22
CA ARG A 27 -24.16 4.92 -0.28
C ARG A 27 -23.66 4.35 1.06
N LEU A 28 -22.78 5.06 1.75
CA LEU A 28 -22.22 4.64 3.03
C LEU A 28 -23.16 4.88 4.20
N ARG A 29 -24.12 5.84 4.09
CA ARG A 29 -25.07 6.17 5.17
C ARG A 29 -26.04 5.04 5.49
N GLY A 30 -26.37 4.18 4.54
CA GLY A 30 -27.34 3.09 4.71
C GLY A 30 -26.78 1.80 5.31
N SER A 31 -25.48 1.70 5.44
CA SER A 31 -24.80 0.53 6.01
C SER A 31 -24.17 0.93 7.35
N ASN A 32 -23.97 -0.03 8.25
CA ASN A 32 -23.11 0.18 9.43
C ASN A 32 -21.62 0.29 8.99
N PHE A 33 -21.34 1.02 7.92
CA PHE A 33 -20.03 1.30 7.33
C PHE A 33 -19.13 0.06 7.21
N ASN A 34 -19.70 -1.09 6.89
CA ASN A 34 -18.91 -2.25 6.51
C ASN A 34 -18.53 -2.07 5.04
N ILE A 35 -17.29 -1.71 4.76
CA ILE A 35 -16.75 -1.84 3.42
C ILE A 35 -16.31 -3.27 3.29
N THR A 36 -17.08 -4.02 2.52
CA THR A 36 -16.65 -5.33 2.05
C THR A 36 -15.69 -5.09 0.89
N PHE A 37 -14.41 -5.25 1.13
CA PHE A 37 -13.52 -5.54 0.02
C PHE A 37 -13.94 -6.90 -0.53
N LYS A 38 -14.60 -6.91 -1.69
CA LYS A 38 -15.03 -8.14 -2.36
C LYS A 38 -13.83 -8.92 -2.90
N HIS A 39 -13.06 -9.49 -2.01
CA HIS A 39 -12.08 -10.51 -2.31
C HIS A 39 -12.51 -11.80 -1.64
N GLU A 40 -12.30 -12.93 -2.26
CA GLU A 40 -12.35 -14.19 -1.52
C GLU A 40 -11.44 -14.07 -0.30
N GLY A 41 -12.00 -14.16 0.90
CA GLY A 41 -11.28 -14.10 2.15
C GLY A 41 -11.01 -12.71 2.73
N CYS A 42 -11.58 -11.65 2.17
CA CYS A 42 -11.51 -10.33 2.78
C CYS A 42 -12.37 -10.20 4.02
N VAL A 43 -11.82 -9.48 4.96
CA VAL A 43 -12.51 -9.05 6.18
C VAL A 43 -13.37 -7.85 5.84
N ASP A 44 -14.59 -7.83 6.38
CA ASP A 44 -15.41 -6.63 6.36
C ASP A 44 -14.74 -5.55 7.21
N VAL A 45 -14.26 -4.49 6.59
CA VAL A 45 -13.63 -3.37 7.30
C VAL A 45 -14.69 -2.35 7.68
N LYS A 46 -14.93 -2.18 8.99
CA LYS A 46 -15.80 -1.13 9.52
C LYS A 46 -15.07 0.21 9.48
N LEU A 47 -15.73 1.25 8.98
CA LEU A 47 -15.18 2.61 8.95
C LEU A 47 -15.76 3.48 10.06
N PRO A 48 -15.02 4.51 10.51
CA PRO A 48 -15.51 5.50 11.46
C PRO A 48 -16.74 6.24 10.90
N LYS A 49 -17.66 6.64 11.78
CA LYS A 49 -18.81 7.48 11.39
C LYS A 49 -18.35 8.80 10.79
N LEU A 50 -18.85 9.11 9.60
CA LEU A 50 -18.59 10.34 8.88
C LEU A 50 -19.65 11.41 9.18
N SER A 51 -19.22 12.64 9.45
CA SER A 51 -20.09 13.79 9.27
C SER A 51 -20.17 14.14 7.78
N ILE A 52 -21.32 14.65 7.34
CA ILE A 52 -21.51 15.10 5.96
C ILE A 52 -20.52 16.21 5.59
N ILE A 53 -20.17 17.06 6.55
CA ILE A 53 -19.21 18.16 6.37
C ILE A 53 -17.82 17.58 6.05
N ASN A 54 -17.34 16.62 6.81
CA ASN A 54 -16.05 15.98 6.56
C ASN A 54 -16.07 15.13 5.28
N ALA A 55 -17.20 14.54 4.93
CA ALA A 55 -17.33 13.78 3.70
C ALA A 55 -17.31 14.66 2.43
N VAL A 56 -17.85 15.88 2.51
CA VAL A 56 -18.00 16.78 1.34
C VAL A 56 -16.89 17.82 1.28
N PHE A 57 -16.50 18.40 2.41
CA PHE A 57 -15.61 19.57 2.48
C PHE A 57 -14.26 19.31 3.13
N GLY A 58 -14.01 18.10 3.60
CA GLY A 58 -12.88 17.64 4.39
C GLY A 58 -11.69 18.57 4.54
N SER A 59 -11.42 18.97 5.78
CA SER A 59 -10.15 19.59 6.18
C SER A 59 -9.34 18.57 6.98
N GLY A 60 -8.08 18.49 6.69
CA GLY A 60 -7.20 17.48 7.29
C GLY A 60 -7.01 16.28 6.37
N ILE A 61 -6.68 15.12 6.96
CA ILE A 61 -6.73 13.86 6.21
C ILE A 61 -8.00 13.89 5.41
N ASN A 62 -7.89 13.83 4.12
CA ASN A 62 -9.03 14.06 3.23
C ASN A 62 -9.97 12.85 3.33
N PHE A 63 -10.67 12.79 4.46
CA PHE A 63 -11.45 11.67 4.94
C PHE A 63 -12.44 11.18 3.87
N SER A 64 -13.00 12.13 3.10
CA SER A 64 -13.88 11.79 1.98
C SER A 64 -13.12 11.12 0.82
N ARG A 65 -11.86 11.46 0.62
CA ARG A 65 -10.99 10.88 -0.41
C ARG A 65 -10.54 9.48 0.03
N ASN A 66 -10.15 9.34 1.30
CA ASN A 66 -9.74 8.07 1.90
C ASN A 66 -10.89 7.06 1.93
N VAL A 67 -12.08 7.47 2.35
CA VAL A 67 -13.27 6.62 2.29
C VAL A 67 -13.62 6.28 0.83
N SER A 68 -13.48 7.23 -0.08
CA SER A 68 -13.67 6.97 -1.52
C SER A 68 -12.66 5.96 -2.06
N TYR A 69 -11.39 6.03 -1.62
CA TYR A 69 -10.36 5.06 -1.99
C TYR A 69 -10.66 3.68 -1.41
N MET A 70 -10.88 3.57 -0.12
CA MET A 70 -11.23 2.30 0.54
C MET A 70 -12.56 1.71 0.03
N SER A 71 -13.50 2.55 -0.40
CA SER A 71 -14.77 2.10 -1.00
C SER A 71 -14.65 1.72 -2.48
N ARG A 72 -13.51 2.00 -3.11
CA ARG A 72 -13.26 1.58 -4.50
C ARG A 72 -12.81 0.13 -4.51
N PRO A 73 -13.66 -0.81 -4.93
CA PRO A 73 -13.27 -2.21 -5.03
C PRO A 73 -12.20 -2.47 -6.08
N ASN A 74 -11.72 -1.44 -6.77
CA ASN A 74 -11.00 -1.53 -8.03
C ASN A 74 -9.53 -1.09 -7.95
N ALA A 75 -9.04 -0.66 -6.78
CA ALA A 75 -7.65 -0.31 -6.61
C ALA A 75 -6.87 -1.51 -6.03
N GLU A 76 -5.75 -1.84 -6.66
CA GLU A 76 -4.83 -2.90 -6.21
C GLU A 76 -5.48 -4.27 -5.97
N VAL A 77 -6.57 -4.54 -6.69
CA VAL A 77 -7.36 -5.76 -6.49
C VAL A 77 -6.54 -7.00 -6.77
N LEU A 78 -5.75 -6.97 -7.85
CA LEU A 78 -4.92 -8.11 -8.21
C LEU A 78 -3.80 -8.32 -7.20
N LEU A 79 -3.08 -7.26 -6.81
CA LEU A 79 -2.04 -7.37 -5.77
C LEU A 79 -2.59 -7.97 -4.48
N ARG A 80 -3.70 -7.44 -3.98
CA ARG A 80 -4.34 -7.93 -2.74
C ARG A 80 -4.76 -9.38 -2.85
N LYS A 81 -5.31 -9.78 -4.00
CA LYS A 81 -5.67 -11.19 -4.24
C LYS A 81 -4.45 -12.10 -4.27
N LEU A 82 -3.36 -11.70 -4.95
CA LEU A 82 -2.13 -12.47 -4.99
C LEU A 82 -1.54 -12.68 -3.59
N ILE A 83 -1.50 -11.63 -2.78
CA ILE A 83 -1.04 -11.71 -1.39
C ILE A 83 -1.95 -12.65 -0.58
N PHE A 84 -3.28 -12.53 -0.72
CA PHE A 84 -4.22 -13.44 -0.06
C PHE A 84 -4.00 -14.91 -0.45
N GLU A 85 -3.82 -15.21 -1.74
CA GLU A 85 -3.58 -16.57 -2.23
C GLU A 85 -2.26 -17.15 -1.66
N MET A 86 -1.22 -16.32 -1.53
CA MET A 86 0.04 -16.73 -0.89
C MET A 86 -0.15 -17.10 0.59
N TYR A 87 -0.94 -16.35 1.34
CA TYR A 87 -1.26 -16.69 2.73
C TYR A 87 -2.19 -17.91 2.82
N LYS A 88 -3.18 -18.00 1.94
CA LYS A 88 -4.12 -19.14 1.90
C LYS A 88 -3.44 -20.46 1.57
N SER A 89 -2.50 -20.46 0.65
CA SER A 89 -1.71 -21.64 0.26
C SER A 89 -0.63 -22.01 1.28
N GLY A 90 -0.32 -21.16 2.25
CA GLY A 90 0.81 -21.34 3.18
C GLY A 90 2.17 -21.02 2.57
N TYR A 91 2.21 -20.39 1.40
CA TYR A 91 3.47 -19.93 0.80
C TYR A 91 4.18 -18.88 1.68
N ILE A 92 3.42 -17.97 2.27
CA ILE A 92 3.89 -17.08 3.33
C ILE A 92 3.41 -17.65 4.67
N ASN A 93 4.35 -17.84 5.60
CA ASN A 93 4.04 -18.34 6.93
C ASN A 93 3.28 -17.27 7.75
N LYS A 94 2.10 -17.66 8.25
CA LYS A 94 1.21 -16.79 9.02
C LYS A 94 1.75 -16.36 10.39
N ASN A 95 2.76 -17.03 10.90
CA ASN A 95 3.41 -16.70 12.17
C ASN A 95 4.52 -15.65 12.01
N LEU A 96 4.94 -15.37 10.77
CA LEU A 96 5.89 -14.30 10.47
C LEU A 96 5.16 -12.97 10.33
N SER A 97 5.88 -11.90 10.65
CA SER A 97 5.33 -10.54 10.62
C SER A 97 5.32 -9.95 9.20
N ILE A 98 4.53 -8.91 9.05
CA ILE A 98 4.48 -8.07 7.86
C ILE A 98 5.06 -6.71 8.21
N VAL A 99 5.91 -6.16 7.34
CA VAL A 99 6.30 -4.74 7.40
C VAL A 99 5.57 -4.02 6.28
N ASP A 100 4.76 -3.02 6.64
CA ASP A 100 3.98 -2.18 5.71
C ASP A 100 4.51 -0.75 5.82
N ILE A 101 5.36 -0.35 4.87
CA ILE A 101 6.10 0.91 4.87
C ILE A 101 5.42 1.89 3.92
N GLY A 102 5.06 3.07 4.42
CA GLY A 102 4.14 3.98 3.77
C GLY A 102 2.70 3.51 3.97
N SER A 103 2.38 3.03 5.17
CA SER A 103 1.09 2.38 5.45
C SER A 103 -0.12 3.32 5.33
N TRP A 104 0.12 4.61 5.18
CA TRP A 104 -0.91 5.65 5.05
C TRP A 104 -2.03 5.48 6.09
N ILE A 105 -3.26 5.21 5.66
CA ILE A 105 -4.41 4.94 6.55
C ILE A 105 -4.52 3.46 6.95
N SER A 106 -3.51 2.66 6.63
CA SER A 106 -3.41 1.22 6.94
C SER A 106 -4.53 0.36 6.35
N ASP A 107 -5.04 0.72 5.17
CA ASP A 107 -6.09 -0.04 4.49
C ASP A 107 -5.62 -1.46 4.12
N ASN A 108 -4.35 -1.61 3.71
CA ASN A 108 -3.72 -2.91 3.50
C ASN A 108 -3.40 -3.60 4.85
N SER A 109 -2.77 -2.89 5.79
CA SER A 109 -2.39 -3.42 7.10
C SER A 109 -3.55 -4.07 7.85
N ILE A 110 -4.74 -3.43 7.87
CA ILE A 110 -5.94 -3.94 8.54
C ILE A 110 -6.38 -5.29 7.97
N VAL A 111 -6.37 -5.43 6.65
CA VAL A 111 -6.74 -6.69 5.98
C VAL A 111 -5.69 -7.75 6.23
N TRP A 112 -4.41 -7.42 6.06
CA TRP A 112 -3.31 -8.37 6.22
C TRP A 112 -3.15 -8.87 7.65
N ALA A 113 -3.43 -8.04 8.64
CA ALA A 113 -3.43 -8.46 10.05
C ALA A 113 -4.38 -9.65 10.30
N SER A 114 -5.47 -9.75 9.52
CA SER A 114 -6.40 -10.88 9.61
C SER A 114 -5.86 -12.19 9.05
N TYR A 115 -4.80 -12.14 8.23
CA TYR A 115 -4.18 -13.33 7.66
C TYR A 115 -3.19 -13.99 8.63
N LEU A 116 -2.71 -13.23 9.62
CA LEU A 116 -1.68 -13.64 10.55
C LEU A 116 -2.24 -14.48 11.69
N SER A 117 -1.37 -15.26 12.30
CA SER A 117 -1.66 -16.09 13.48
C SER A 117 -0.43 -16.15 14.39
N GLY A 118 -0.62 -16.68 15.61
CA GLY A 118 0.50 -16.88 16.53
C GLY A 118 1.23 -15.60 16.88
N SER A 119 2.51 -15.54 16.55
CA SER A 119 3.41 -14.38 16.82
C SER A 119 3.43 -13.34 15.72
N GLY A 120 2.70 -13.54 14.62
CA GLY A 120 2.70 -12.62 13.49
C GLY A 120 2.03 -11.28 13.80
N HIS A 121 2.71 -10.17 13.50
CA HIS A 121 2.24 -8.81 13.64
C HIS A 121 2.39 -8.05 12.33
N VAL A 122 1.56 -7.04 12.11
CA VAL A 122 1.81 -6.03 11.07
C VAL A 122 2.54 -4.86 11.71
N LEU A 123 3.67 -4.46 11.16
CA LEU A 123 4.38 -3.24 11.48
C LEU A 123 3.94 -2.18 10.47
N ALA A 124 2.95 -1.37 10.84
CA ALA A 124 2.42 -0.31 9.98
C ALA A 124 3.22 0.97 10.24
N ILE A 125 4.03 1.36 9.27
CA ILE A 125 4.99 2.46 9.39
C ILE A 125 4.56 3.62 8.48
N ASP A 126 4.38 4.79 9.06
CA ASP A 126 4.02 6.00 8.34
C ASP A 126 4.60 7.23 9.09
N PRO A 127 5.11 8.27 8.39
CA PRO A 127 5.64 9.46 9.03
C PRO A 127 4.57 10.38 9.61
N SER A 128 3.32 10.22 9.21
CA SER A 128 2.21 11.07 9.63
C SER A 128 1.53 10.54 10.89
N SER A 129 1.69 11.26 12.01
CA SER A 129 0.98 10.96 13.24
C SER A 129 -0.55 10.98 13.08
N ASP A 130 -1.08 11.81 12.18
CA ASP A 130 -2.51 11.87 11.89
C ASP A 130 -3.00 10.63 11.14
N ASN A 131 -2.22 10.14 10.17
CA ASN A 131 -2.50 8.88 9.49
C ASN A 131 -2.54 7.73 10.50
N LEU A 132 -1.52 7.63 11.36
CA LEU A 132 -1.43 6.59 12.38
C LEU A 132 -2.55 6.69 13.43
N LYS A 133 -2.97 7.90 13.80
CA LYS A 133 -4.11 8.09 14.69
C LYS A 133 -5.41 7.58 14.08
N TYR A 134 -5.62 7.86 12.79
CA TYR A 134 -6.75 7.31 12.04
C TYR A 134 -6.67 5.78 11.97
N SER A 135 -5.51 5.24 11.63
CA SER A 135 -5.25 3.80 11.51
C SER A 135 -5.49 3.06 12.84
N LYS A 136 -5.05 3.62 13.97
CA LYS A 136 -5.34 3.09 15.32
C LYS A 136 -6.84 3.02 15.60
N ASN A 137 -7.59 4.07 15.24
CA ASN A 137 -9.04 4.06 15.38
C ASN A 137 -9.68 3.00 14.46
N LEU A 138 -9.21 2.88 13.22
CA LEU A 138 -9.68 1.88 12.28
C LEU A 138 -9.44 0.45 12.81
N ALA A 139 -8.25 0.17 13.35
CA ALA A 139 -7.93 -1.11 13.98
C ALA A 139 -8.87 -1.41 15.17
N ASN A 140 -9.10 -0.42 16.03
CA ASN A 140 -9.97 -0.58 17.19
C ASN A 140 -11.41 -0.94 16.82
N ILE A 141 -12.02 -0.25 15.86
CA ILE A 141 -13.42 -0.55 15.46
C ILE A 141 -13.55 -1.89 14.73
N ASN A 142 -12.45 -2.42 14.19
CA ASN A 142 -12.39 -3.74 13.56
C ASN A 142 -11.90 -4.84 14.50
N ASN A 143 -11.63 -4.52 15.78
CA ASN A 143 -11.09 -5.45 16.78
C ASN A 143 -9.75 -6.09 16.37
N ILE A 144 -8.95 -5.41 15.58
CA ILE A 144 -7.62 -5.84 15.17
C ILE A 144 -6.62 -5.42 16.25
N LYS A 145 -5.83 -6.36 16.78
CA LYS A 145 -4.90 -6.13 17.90
C LYS A 145 -3.45 -6.41 17.56
N ASN A 146 -3.19 -7.05 16.44
CA ASN A 146 -1.86 -7.49 16.00
C ASN A 146 -1.25 -6.53 14.98
N ILE A 147 -1.47 -5.22 15.16
CA ILE A 147 -0.82 -4.16 14.39
C ILE A 147 -0.04 -3.27 15.35
N ASN A 148 1.23 -3.05 15.05
CA ASN A 148 2.11 -2.09 15.69
C ASN A 148 2.24 -0.87 14.79
N PHE A 149 1.75 0.28 15.23
CA PHE A 149 1.80 1.54 14.49
C PHE A 149 3.05 2.31 14.88
N ILE A 150 3.92 2.55 13.90
CA ILE A 150 5.26 3.14 14.08
C ILE A 150 5.34 4.44 13.30
N GLU A 151 5.55 5.55 14.02
CA GLU A 151 5.77 6.87 13.40
C GLU A 151 7.25 6.99 13.03
N ALA A 152 7.55 6.82 11.75
CA ALA A 152 8.92 6.90 11.24
C ALA A 152 8.96 7.19 9.74
N VAL A 153 10.02 7.86 9.32
CA VAL A 153 10.50 7.88 7.93
C VAL A 153 11.57 6.81 7.81
N CYS A 154 11.42 5.90 6.85
CA CYS A 154 12.41 4.85 6.61
C CYS A 154 13.36 5.22 5.49
N SER A 155 14.66 4.97 5.69
CA SER A 155 15.71 5.22 4.71
C SER A 155 16.85 4.21 4.84
N GLU A 156 17.89 4.37 4.02
CA GLU A 156 19.07 3.51 4.02
C GLU A 156 19.80 3.45 5.38
N LYS A 157 19.75 4.53 6.17
CA LYS A 157 20.41 4.65 7.46
C LYS A 157 19.52 5.39 8.46
N PRO A 158 19.55 4.99 9.74
CA PRO A 158 18.92 5.76 10.80
C PRO A 158 19.66 7.08 11.05
N GLY A 159 18.92 8.11 11.50
CA GLY A 159 19.48 9.41 11.87
C GLY A 159 19.76 10.35 10.70
N MET A 160 19.38 10.01 9.47
CA MET A 160 19.45 10.95 8.36
C MET A 160 18.36 12.01 8.54
N LYS A 161 18.72 13.26 8.28
CA LYS A 161 17.76 14.36 8.31
C LYS A 161 17.10 14.49 6.95
N LEU A 162 15.81 14.20 6.89
CA LEU A 162 15.01 14.24 5.68
C LEU A 162 14.00 15.36 5.74
N ASP A 163 13.96 16.20 4.71
CA ASP A 163 12.94 17.22 4.55
C ASP A 163 11.69 16.60 3.93
N PHE A 164 10.57 17.01 4.49
CA PHE A 164 9.26 16.63 4.02
C PHE A 164 8.68 17.80 3.23
N ASP A 165 8.73 17.74 1.91
CA ASP A 165 8.14 18.75 1.03
C ASP A 165 6.85 18.18 0.44
N GLY A 166 5.73 18.56 1.01
CA GLY A 166 4.44 18.17 0.47
C GLY A 166 3.31 18.15 1.48
N THR A 167 2.12 18.00 0.96
CA THR A 167 0.93 17.69 1.75
C THR A 167 0.95 16.19 2.09
N ILE A 168 0.38 15.85 3.23
CA ILE A 168 0.27 14.48 3.77
C ILE A 168 -0.21 13.43 2.75
N ASP A 169 -0.83 13.86 1.66
CA ASP A 169 -1.37 12.99 0.61
C ASP A 169 -0.34 12.60 -0.48
N HIS A 170 0.79 13.30 -0.61
CA HIS A 170 1.80 13.08 -1.66
C HIS A 170 3.15 13.64 -1.21
N ALA A 171 3.77 12.96 -0.27
CA ALA A 171 5.04 13.41 0.28
C ALA A 171 6.22 12.95 -0.55
N GLU A 172 6.88 13.87 -1.22
CA GLU A 172 8.22 13.63 -1.76
C GLU A 172 9.24 13.98 -0.68
N PHE A 173 10.11 13.01 -0.33
CA PHE A 173 11.20 13.25 0.61
C PHE A 173 12.44 13.72 -0.13
N LYS A 174 13.06 14.77 0.42
CA LYS A 174 14.37 15.24 -0.03
C LYS A 174 15.33 15.27 1.15
N VAL A 175 16.53 14.79 0.93
CA VAL A 175 17.59 14.92 1.94
C VAL A 175 17.98 16.40 2.05
N SER A 176 17.67 17.03 3.18
CA SER A 176 18.09 18.41 3.46
C SER A 176 18.31 18.63 4.96
N GLU A 177 19.11 19.64 5.29
CA GLU A 177 19.38 20.05 6.67
C GLU A 177 18.45 21.19 7.13
N SER A 178 17.20 21.19 6.71
CA SER A 178 16.26 22.26 7.13
C SER A 178 15.83 22.11 8.60
N LYS A 179 15.24 23.18 9.15
CA LYS A 179 14.74 23.19 10.53
C LYS A 179 13.54 22.25 10.75
N ASN A 180 12.91 21.78 9.69
CA ASN A 180 11.73 20.91 9.73
C ASN A 180 12.06 19.46 9.36
N SER A 181 13.35 19.10 9.30
CA SER A 181 13.77 17.75 8.94
C SER A 181 13.36 16.73 10.01
N ILE A 182 12.90 15.57 9.55
CA ILE A 182 12.58 14.41 10.38
C ILE A 182 13.78 13.47 10.37
N GLU A 183 14.15 12.93 11.53
CA GLU A 183 15.18 11.88 11.59
C GLU A 183 14.61 10.56 11.05
N SER A 184 15.34 9.96 10.12
CA SER A 184 14.96 8.67 9.57
C SER A 184 15.29 7.51 10.51
N SER A 185 14.59 6.42 10.31
CA SER A 185 14.95 5.09 10.80
C SER A 185 15.33 4.17 9.64
N SER A 186 15.79 2.97 9.92
CA SER A 186 15.91 1.90 8.93
C SER A 186 15.01 0.73 9.32
N ILE A 187 14.62 -0.07 8.36
CA ILE A 187 13.82 -1.27 8.63
C ILE A 187 14.61 -2.27 9.46
N ASP A 188 15.90 -2.42 9.16
CA ASP A 188 16.78 -3.29 9.95
C ASP A 188 16.75 -2.93 11.44
N LYS A 189 16.82 -1.63 11.76
CA LYS A 189 16.76 -1.16 13.16
C LYS A 189 15.41 -1.47 13.80
N ILE A 190 14.30 -1.13 13.14
CA ILE A 190 12.93 -1.35 13.65
C ILE A 190 12.68 -2.84 13.90
N VAL A 191 13.04 -3.68 12.95
CA VAL A 191 12.83 -5.13 13.02
C VAL A 191 13.71 -5.77 14.08
N TYR A 192 14.97 -5.34 14.20
CA TYR A 192 15.90 -5.84 15.21
C TYR A 192 15.45 -5.47 16.63
N GLU A 193 15.13 -4.20 16.87
CA GLU A 193 14.67 -3.72 18.19
C GLU A 193 13.39 -4.43 18.67
N GLY A 194 12.50 -4.75 17.74
CA GLY A 194 11.26 -5.47 18.03
C GLY A 194 11.37 -7.00 18.00
N ASN A 195 12.54 -7.54 17.65
CA ASN A 195 12.78 -8.98 17.48
C ASN A 195 11.77 -9.68 16.59
N TYR A 196 11.46 -9.08 15.43
CA TYR A 196 10.52 -9.63 14.46
C TYR A 196 11.22 -10.49 13.40
N GLU A 197 10.51 -11.53 12.94
CA GLU A 197 10.84 -12.26 11.73
C GLU A 197 9.81 -11.90 10.64
N ILE A 198 10.27 -11.59 9.43
CA ILE A 198 9.46 -10.99 8.38
C ILE A 198 9.14 -11.98 7.27
N GLY A 199 7.84 -12.16 7.00
CA GLY A 199 7.35 -13.00 5.89
C GLY A 199 6.95 -12.22 4.65
N LEU A 200 6.48 -10.98 4.85
CA LEU A 200 6.08 -10.05 3.78
C LEU A 200 6.60 -8.65 4.10
N MET A 201 7.17 -7.99 3.12
CA MET A 201 7.52 -6.58 3.16
C MET A 201 6.76 -5.85 2.05
N HIS A 202 6.02 -4.81 2.41
CA HIS A 202 5.36 -3.92 1.46
C HIS A 202 6.00 -2.53 1.54
N VAL A 203 6.33 -1.95 0.39
CA VAL A 203 7.02 -0.66 0.31
C VAL A 203 6.28 0.23 -0.69
N ASP A 204 5.61 1.25 -0.17
CA ASP A 204 4.90 2.26 -0.95
C ASP A 204 5.21 3.64 -0.37
N VAL A 205 6.29 4.25 -0.84
CA VAL A 205 6.90 5.45 -0.25
C VAL A 205 7.18 6.55 -1.28
N GLU A 206 6.40 6.51 -2.38
CA GLU A 206 6.34 7.60 -3.37
C GLU A 206 7.72 7.99 -3.96
N GLY A 207 8.54 7.01 -4.35
CA GLY A 207 9.83 7.21 -5.01
C GLY A 207 11.06 7.02 -4.10
N PHE A 208 10.88 6.58 -2.86
CA PHE A 208 11.96 6.34 -1.91
C PHE A 208 12.25 4.85 -1.65
N GLU A 209 11.67 3.97 -2.49
CA GLU A 209 11.68 2.51 -2.34
C GLU A 209 13.10 1.95 -2.25
N LEU A 210 14.00 2.41 -3.14
CA LEU A 210 15.39 1.94 -3.12
C LEU A 210 16.09 2.25 -1.81
N SER A 211 15.92 3.46 -1.27
CA SER A 211 16.52 3.86 0.00
C SER A 211 16.00 3.04 1.18
N VAL A 212 14.70 2.73 1.20
CA VAL A 212 14.07 1.85 2.20
C VAL A 212 14.65 0.44 2.11
N LEU A 213 14.76 -0.11 0.90
CA LEU A 213 15.32 -1.46 0.68
C LEU A 213 16.81 -1.53 1.07
N GLN A 214 17.58 -0.47 0.84
CA GLN A 214 18.96 -0.36 1.33
C GLN A 214 19.03 -0.36 2.87
N GLY A 215 18.05 0.23 3.55
CA GLY A 215 17.92 0.17 5.01
C GLY A 215 17.32 -1.13 5.54
N SER A 216 17.12 -2.13 4.68
CA SER A 216 16.53 -3.43 5.00
C SER A 216 17.48 -4.61 4.75
N GLU A 217 18.76 -4.36 4.48
CA GLU A 217 19.68 -5.40 4.01
C GLU A 217 19.80 -6.61 4.94
N SER A 218 19.79 -6.40 6.26
CA SER A 218 19.87 -7.50 7.23
C SER A 218 18.60 -8.35 7.21
N VAL A 219 17.44 -7.72 7.09
CA VAL A 219 16.14 -8.41 6.94
C VAL A 219 16.10 -9.17 5.62
N LEU A 220 16.53 -8.55 4.51
CA LEU A 220 16.58 -9.21 3.21
C LEU A 220 17.46 -10.47 3.22
N LYS A 221 18.62 -10.41 3.89
CA LYS A 221 19.56 -11.54 4.00
C LYS A 221 19.08 -12.64 4.95
N ARG A 222 18.51 -12.25 6.10
CA ARG A 222 18.10 -13.17 7.17
C ARG A 222 16.79 -13.87 6.85
N ASP A 223 15.77 -13.09 6.50
CA ASP A 223 14.39 -13.57 6.45
C ASP A 223 13.95 -13.94 5.03
N MET A 224 14.59 -13.36 4.01
CA MET A 224 14.21 -13.54 2.59
C MET A 224 12.68 -13.43 2.42
N PRO A 225 12.04 -12.31 2.86
CA PRO A 225 10.60 -12.17 2.77
C PRO A 225 10.12 -12.09 1.32
N VAL A 226 8.85 -12.34 1.07
CA VAL A 226 8.22 -11.84 -0.16
C VAL A 226 8.18 -10.32 -0.08
N ILE A 227 8.50 -9.63 -1.18
CA ILE A 227 8.49 -8.17 -1.20
C ILE A 227 7.45 -7.70 -2.20
N SER A 228 6.58 -6.77 -1.77
CA SER A 228 5.71 -5.99 -2.64
C SER A 228 6.19 -4.54 -2.62
N PHE A 229 6.21 -3.88 -3.77
CA PHE A 229 6.54 -2.46 -3.84
C PHE A 229 5.81 -1.78 -4.99
N GLU A 230 5.51 -0.46 -4.82
CA GLU A 230 4.95 0.37 -5.88
C GLU A 230 6.05 1.22 -6.53
N GLN A 231 5.95 1.47 -7.83
CA GLN A 231 6.77 2.45 -8.55
C GLN A 231 5.95 3.22 -9.58
N HIS A 232 6.35 4.47 -9.80
CA HIS A 232 5.79 5.35 -10.83
C HIS A 232 6.57 5.21 -12.13
N ILE A 233 6.24 4.22 -12.96
CA ILE A 233 7.05 3.83 -14.12
C ILE A 233 7.24 4.92 -15.17
N SER A 234 6.38 5.94 -15.20
CA SER A 234 6.53 7.10 -16.10
C SER A 234 7.57 8.12 -15.61
N ARG A 235 8.03 8.03 -14.38
CA ARG A 235 8.93 9.00 -13.73
C ARG A 235 10.18 8.38 -13.13
N GLU A 236 10.19 7.08 -12.92
CA GLU A 236 11.24 6.36 -12.21
C GLU A 236 11.93 5.34 -13.11
N ASP A 237 13.18 5.09 -12.81
CA ASP A 237 13.93 4.00 -13.41
C ASP A 237 13.68 2.70 -12.61
N VAL A 238 12.67 1.95 -13.06
CA VAL A 238 12.26 0.67 -12.46
C VAL A 238 13.42 -0.33 -12.34
N SER A 239 14.44 -0.21 -13.22
CA SER A 239 15.58 -1.12 -13.21
C SER A 239 16.43 -1.01 -11.93
N LYS A 240 16.44 0.14 -11.25
CA LYS A 240 17.26 0.36 -10.05
C LYS A 240 16.81 -0.53 -8.90
N VAL A 241 15.52 -0.52 -8.58
CA VAL A 241 14.95 -1.34 -7.51
C VAL A 241 15.03 -2.82 -7.89
N SER A 242 14.63 -3.17 -9.12
CA SER A 242 14.65 -4.57 -9.56
C SER A 242 16.06 -5.16 -9.58
N ASN A 243 17.06 -4.42 -10.07
CA ASN A 243 18.45 -4.88 -10.08
C ASN A 243 19.03 -4.98 -8.64
N TYR A 244 18.67 -4.05 -7.76
CA TYR A 244 19.06 -4.14 -6.37
C TYR A 244 18.54 -5.43 -5.73
N LEU A 245 17.26 -5.75 -5.87
CA LEU A 245 16.67 -6.97 -5.34
C LEU A 245 17.24 -8.24 -6.00
N LYS A 246 17.52 -8.22 -7.30
CA LYS A 246 18.18 -9.35 -7.99
C LYS A 246 19.56 -9.65 -7.38
N ASN A 247 20.33 -8.62 -6.97
CA ASN A 247 21.62 -8.81 -6.29
C ASN A 247 21.48 -9.46 -4.91
N PHE A 248 20.29 -9.38 -4.28
CA PHE A 248 19.95 -10.08 -3.05
C PHE A 248 19.32 -11.45 -3.27
N GLY A 249 19.30 -11.96 -4.52
CA GLY A 249 18.78 -13.28 -4.82
C GLY A 249 17.24 -13.32 -4.95
N TYR A 250 16.65 -12.27 -5.52
CA TYR A 250 15.22 -12.23 -5.83
C TYR A 250 14.97 -12.31 -7.33
N ARG A 251 13.84 -12.91 -7.69
CA ARG A 251 13.20 -12.74 -9.00
C ARG A 251 12.11 -11.68 -8.86
N VAL A 252 12.07 -10.74 -9.78
CA VAL A 252 11.17 -9.58 -9.71
C VAL A 252 10.13 -9.65 -10.81
N PHE A 253 8.88 -9.39 -10.46
CA PHE A 253 7.73 -9.46 -11.34
C PHE A 253 6.90 -8.18 -11.21
N MET A 254 6.45 -7.65 -12.33
CA MET A 254 5.41 -6.64 -12.35
C MET A 254 4.04 -7.31 -12.21
N VAL A 255 3.20 -6.80 -11.32
CA VAL A 255 1.80 -7.21 -11.23
C VAL A 255 1.07 -6.66 -12.45
N ASN A 256 0.43 -7.54 -13.22
CA ASN A 256 -0.22 -7.17 -14.48
C ASN A 256 -1.57 -6.48 -14.24
N GLU A 257 -1.53 -5.38 -13.53
CA GLU A 257 -2.66 -4.53 -13.18
C GLU A 257 -2.35 -3.07 -13.52
N VAL A 258 -3.31 -2.38 -14.13
CA VAL A 258 -3.21 -0.95 -14.39
C VAL A 258 -4.03 -0.22 -13.34
N LEU A 259 -3.46 0.78 -12.68
CA LEU A 259 -4.18 1.65 -11.76
C LEU A 259 -4.71 2.87 -12.53
N PRO A 260 -5.98 2.87 -12.96
CA PRO A 260 -6.49 3.83 -13.96
C PRO A 260 -6.60 5.26 -13.43
N PHE A 261 -6.39 5.47 -12.13
CA PHE A 261 -6.48 6.77 -11.47
C PHE A 261 -5.13 7.38 -11.13
N CYS A 262 -4.03 6.65 -11.39
CA CYS A 262 -2.69 7.17 -11.23
C CYS A 262 -2.22 7.82 -12.52
N ASP A 263 -2.00 9.13 -12.49
CA ASP A 263 -1.49 9.92 -13.62
C ASP A 263 0.03 9.72 -13.85
N LYS A 264 0.70 9.08 -12.90
CA LYS A 264 2.12 8.74 -12.93
C LYS A 264 2.39 7.31 -13.45
N ASP A 265 1.34 6.58 -13.84
CA ASP A 265 1.40 5.15 -14.19
C ASP A 265 2.00 4.29 -13.06
N CYS A 266 1.32 4.31 -11.92
CA CYS A 266 1.67 3.52 -10.74
C CYS A 266 1.56 2.03 -11.05
N ARG A 267 2.56 1.26 -10.67
CA ARG A 267 2.60 -0.19 -10.84
C ARG A 267 3.09 -0.86 -9.58
N ASN A 268 2.42 -1.93 -9.24
CA ASN A 268 2.85 -2.81 -8.17
C ASN A 268 3.78 -3.91 -8.71
N PHE A 269 4.75 -4.27 -7.90
CA PHE A 269 5.72 -5.33 -8.18
C PHE A 269 5.72 -6.34 -7.03
N LEU A 270 6.07 -7.58 -7.36
CA LEU A 270 6.35 -8.64 -6.39
C LEU A 270 7.74 -9.21 -6.63
N ALA A 271 8.50 -9.36 -5.57
CA ALA A 271 9.79 -10.02 -5.60
C ALA A 271 9.77 -11.29 -4.74
N PHE A 272 10.24 -12.39 -5.32
CA PHE A 272 10.28 -13.69 -4.68
C PHE A 272 11.72 -14.17 -4.53
N PRO A 273 12.11 -14.76 -3.39
CA PRO A 273 13.41 -15.38 -3.22
C PRO A 273 13.66 -16.47 -4.27
N VAL A 274 14.84 -16.47 -4.91
CA VAL A 274 15.18 -17.46 -5.96
C VAL A 274 15.25 -18.90 -5.46
N ASN A 275 15.42 -19.09 -4.14
CA ASN A 275 15.43 -20.42 -3.50
C ASN A 275 14.04 -20.98 -3.22
N LYS A 276 12.98 -20.24 -3.50
CA LYS A 276 11.60 -20.66 -3.41
C LYS A 276 10.97 -20.77 -4.80
N GLU A 277 10.17 -21.80 -5.02
CA GLU A 277 9.36 -21.86 -6.24
C GLU A 277 8.39 -20.67 -6.28
N ILE A 278 8.18 -20.10 -7.47
CA ILE A 278 7.15 -19.08 -7.62
C ILE A 278 5.80 -19.73 -7.37
N PRO A 279 4.95 -19.14 -6.50
CA PRO A 279 3.65 -19.74 -6.21
C PRO A 279 2.81 -19.81 -7.49
N GLN A 280 2.09 -20.91 -7.67
CA GLN A 280 1.09 -21.02 -8.74
C GLN A 280 -0.08 -20.12 -8.39
N LEU A 281 -0.05 -18.91 -8.93
CA LEU A 281 -1.08 -17.91 -8.73
C LEU A 281 -2.15 -18.04 -9.82
N THR A 282 -3.38 -17.71 -9.45
CA THR A 282 -4.50 -17.81 -10.37
C THR A 282 -4.28 -16.94 -11.60
N LYS A 283 -4.44 -17.49 -12.79
CA LYS A 283 -4.49 -16.70 -14.02
C LYS A 283 -5.81 -15.96 -14.06
N PHE A 284 -5.73 -14.66 -14.30
CA PHE A 284 -6.92 -13.85 -14.49
C PHE A 284 -7.34 -13.88 -15.94
N ASN A 285 -8.57 -14.28 -16.19
CA ASN A 285 -9.23 -14.06 -17.45
C ASN A 285 -10.09 -12.78 -17.40
N GLN A 286 -10.55 -12.34 -18.57
CA GLN A 286 -11.32 -11.11 -18.66
C GLN A 286 -12.64 -11.17 -17.87
N ALA A 287 -13.27 -12.36 -17.76
CA ALA A 287 -14.49 -12.55 -17.00
C ALA A 287 -14.25 -12.41 -15.50
N ASP A 288 -13.13 -12.90 -14.99
CA ASP A 288 -12.74 -12.74 -13.59
C ASP A 288 -12.46 -11.27 -13.27
N ALA A 289 -11.77 -10.55 -14.16
CA ALA A 289 -11.56 -9.11 -14.03
C ALA A 289 -12.88 -8.36 -13.94
N TYR A 290 -13.85 -8.65 -14.81
CA TYR A 290 -15.19 -8.04 -14.76
C TYR A 290 -15.96 -8.42 -13.49
N SER A 291 -15.91 -9.67 -13.05
CA SER A 291 -16.63 -10.12 -11.84
C SER A 291 -16.10 -9.44 -10.57
N LEU A 292 -14.82 -9.12 -10.54
CA LEU A 292 -14.17 -8.39 -9.45
C LEU A 292 -14.32 -6.86 -9.56
N GLY A 293 -14.87 -6.35 -10.69
CA GLY A 293 -15.02 -4.93 -10.94
C GLY A 293 -13.70 -4.23 -11.25
N ILE A 294 -12.69 -4.99 -11.68
CA ILE A 294 -11.40 -4.45 -12.10
C ILE A 294 -11.59 -3.76 -13.45
N CYS A 295 -11.44 -2.43 -13.48
CA CYS A 295 -11.50 -1.65 -14.72
C CYS A 295 -10.23 -1.76 -15.57
N SER A 296 -9.17 -2.33 -15.04
CA SER A 296 -7.91 -2.59 -15.72
C SER A 296 -7.99 -3.94 -16.44
N ALA A 297 -7.73 -3.92 -17.74
CA ALA A 297 -7.73 -5.14 -18.54
C ALA A 297 -6.54 -6.02 -18.18
N VAL A 298 -6.71 -6.88 -17.17
CA VAL A 298 -5.76 -7.94 -16.88
C VAL A 298 -6.08 -9.10 -17.81
N VAL A 299 -5.40 -9.17 -18.93
CA VAL A 299 -5.52 -10.29 -19.87
C VAL A 299 -4.22 -11.08 -19.84
N GLY A 300 -4.27 -12.35 -19.41
CA GLY A 300 -3.11 -13.24 -19.43
C GLY A 300 -2.54 -13.56 -18.04
N GLU A 301 -1.22 -13.61 -17.92
CA GLU A 301 -0.53 -13.93 -16.68
C GLU A 301 -0.69 -12.79 -15.67
N SER A 302 -0.91 -13.14 -14.40
CA SER A 302 -1.03 -12.16 -13.31
C SER A 302 0.29 -11.43 -13.02
N LEU A 303 1.41 -12.08 -13.35
CA LEU A 303 2.76 -11.59 -13.11
C LEU A 303 3.57 -11.60 -14.42
N ILE A 304 4.33 -10.55 -14.64
CA ILE A 304 5.23 -10.40 -15.77
C ILE A 304 6.64 -10.28 -15.19
N GLU A 305 7.53 -11.24 -15.45
CA GLU A 305 8.93 -11.20 -14.99
C GLU A 305 9.69 -10.09 -15.72
N ILE A 306 10.50 -9.32 -14.98
CA ILE A 306 11.26 -8.18 -15.48
C ILE A 306 12.75 -8.31 -15.22
#